data_fbcea121c4432507c9b63ee8dd3e793c
#
_entry.id   fbcea121c4432507c9b63ee8dd3e793c
#
_cell.length_a   1.000
_cell.length_b   1.000
_cell.length_c   1.000
_cell.angle_alpha   90.00
_cell.angle_beta   90.00
_cell.angle_gamma   90.00
#
_symmetry.space_group_name_H-M   'P 1'
#
loop_
_entity.id
_entity.type
_entity.pdbx_description
1 polymer ?
#
loop_
_entity_poly.entity_id
_entity_poly.type
_entity_poly.pdbx_seq_one_letter_code
_entity_poly.pdbx_strand_id
1 'polypeptide(L)'
;EAKQEDEAYLVDAEKFFEMVVKRHSFVTGGISVMEHFRKDYHLDEIRTQTNCESCCAHNMLKLAKELFKATRKKEYADYYETTLRNAIMGAVKTESGAASYFTPMATGYYKTFGEEEPEKNMFWCCTGSGMENFTKLGDSIYFRANDTLLVNQYVASKVTWEEKNLVLTQKSDVTKSEEISFVLNALHDKEISDVAIALRIPDWMHGEATIYVNGAEKMTAAGNSEYVLLERNWEDGDVIMAKYPMSVESVGLLDQDAVFAFRYGPTVLAAKLGKEKMGEATWAGIDLTAPLYKVVGNECRKDTIAYGEPKTTELLDNETLTIQKETSVNE
;
A
#
# COMPACT_ATOMS: atom_id res chain seq x y z
N GLU A 1 17.51 -33.92 -1.94
CA GLU A 1 16.07 -33.97 -2.34
C GLU A 1 15.29 -32.81 -1.66
N ALA A 2 15.28 -32.67 -0.33
CA ALA A 2 14.53 -31.61 0.36
C ALA A 2 14.90 -30.17 -0.10
N LYS A 3 16.20 -29.85 -0.28
CA LYS A 3 16.62 -28.54 -0.78
C LYS A 3 16.12 -28.22 -2.19
N GLN A 4 16.01 -29.22 -3.03
CA GLN A 4 15.57 -29.07 -4.43
C GLN A 4 14.05 -28.88 -4.51
N GLU A 5 13.30 -29.47 -3.58
CA GLU A 5 11.87 -29.21 -3.43
C GLU A 5 11.61 -27.81 -2.91
N ASP A 6 12.36 -27.35 -1.90
CA ASP A 6 12.26 -25.98 -1.35
C ASP A 6 12.53 -24.91 -2.43
N GLU A 7 13.53 -25.12 -3.30
CA GLU A 7 13.82 -24.23 -4.42
C GLU A 7 12.66 -24.19 -5.43
N ALA A 8 12.03 -25.33 -5.72
CA ALA A 8 10.90 -25.39 -6.64
C ALA A 8 9.68 -24.63 -6.10
N TYR A 9 9.37 -24.77 -4.83
CA TYR A 9 8.28 -24.01 -4.19
C TYR A 9 8.55 -22.51 -4.18
N LEU A 10 9.79 -22.09 -3.96
CA LEU A 10 10.17 -20.68 -4.03
C LEU A 10 9.94 -20.12 -5.44
N VAL A 11 10.40 -20.83 -6.47
CA VAL A 11 10.20 -20.43 -7.87
C VAL A 11 8.72 -20.29 -8.21
N ASP A 12 7.88 -21.21 -7.77
CA ASP A 12 6.44 -21.17 -8.03
C ASP A 12 5.76 -20.04 -7.26
N ALA A 13 6.19 -19.77 -6.03
CA ALA A 13 5.71 -18.63 -5.24
C ALA A 13 6.09 -17.28 -5.88
N GLU A 14 7.31 -17.14 -6.40
CA GLU A 14 7.75 -15.96 -7.14
C GLU A 14 6.94 -15.75 -8.43
N LYS A 15 6.72 -16.82 -9.21
CA LYS A 15 5.90 -16.77 -10.43
C LYS A 15 4.44 -16.38 -10.11
N PHE A 16 3.88 -16.93 -9.03
CA PHE A 16 2.53 -16.58 -8.63
C PHE A 16 2.44 -15.10 -8.23
N PHE A 17 3.39 -14.62 -7.42
CA PHE A 17 3.48 -13.22 -7.03
C PHE A 17 3.58 -12.31 -8.27
N GLU A 18 4.50 -12.62 -9.18
CA GLU A 18 4.69 -11.86 -10.42
C GLU A 18 3.42 -11.82 -11.28
N MET A 19 2.76 -12.96 -11.44
CA MET A 19 1.50 -13.06 -12.16
C MET A 19 0.45 -12.15 -11.54
N VAL A 20 0.25 -12.23 -10.23
CA VAL A 20 -0.76 -11.44 -9.52
C VAL A 20 -0.46 -9.95 -9.63
N VAL A 21 0.77 -9.54 -9.33
CA VAL A 21 1.14 -8.13 -9.30
C VAL A 21 1.12 -7.50 -10.69
N LYS A 22 1.65 -8.19 -11.70
CA LYS A 22 1.77 -7.63 -13.04
C LYS A 22 0.51 -7.74 -13.90
N ARG A 23 -0.42 -8.65 -13.56
CA ARG A 23 -1.57 -8.93 -14.43
C ARG A 23 -2.93 -8.67 -13.81
N HIS A 24 -3.01 -8.59 -12.46
CA HIS A 24 -4.28 -8.54 -11.73
C HIS A 24 -4.35 -7.44 -10.66
N SER A 25 -3.26 -6.68 -10.44
CA SER A 25 -3.25 -5.64 -9.41
C SER A 25 -3.69 -4.28 -9.95
N PHE A 26 -4.53 -3.62 -9.17
CA PHE A 26 -4.82 -2.20 -9.32
C PHE A 26 -3.73 -1.35 -8.65
N VAL A 27 -3.74 -0.06 -8.90
CA VAL A 27 -2.74 0.89 -8.38
C VAL A 27 -2.58 0.86 -6.86
N THR A 28 -3.62 0.48 -6.12
CA THR A 28 -3.60 0.32 -4.66
C THR A 28 -2.86 -0.93 -4.18
N GLY A 29 -2.42 -1.80 -5.08
CA GLY A 29 -1.96 -3.15 -4.77
C GLY A 29 -3.08 -4.15 -4.49
N GLY A 30 -4.34 -3.69 -4.45
CA GLY A 30 -5.50 -4.55 -4.33
C GLY A 30 -5.76 -5.34 -5.61
N ILE A 31 -6.36 -6.51 -5.45
CA ILE A 31 -6.61 -7.49 -6.52
C ILE A 31 -8.02 -8.04 -6.43
N SER A 32 -8.46 -8.74 -7.44
CA SER A 32 -9.72 -9.47 -7.51
C SER A 32 -10.97 -8.66 -7.89
N VAL A 33 -11.96 -9.38 -8.35
CA VAL A 33 -13.36 -8.97 -8.42
C VAL A 33 -14.23 -10.13 -7.94
N MET A 34 -15.15 -9.88 -7.01
CA MET A 34 -15.93 -10.95 -6.37
C MET A 34 -15.04 -12.12 -5.91
N GLU A 35 -13.92 -11.78 -5.24
CA GLU A 35 -12.93 -12.73 -4.67
C GLU A 35 -12.15 -13.58 -5.69
N HIS A 36 -12.32 -13.33 -6.98
CA HIS A 36 -11.75 -14.16 -8.03
C HIS A 36 -10.80 -13.38 -8.92
N PHE A 37 -9.77 -14.04 -9.41
CA PHE A 37 -9.04 -13.60 -10.59
C PHE A 37 -9.95 -13.73 -11.82
N ARG A 38 -9.69 -12.87 -12.78
CA ARG A 38 -10.29 -12.93 -14.10
C ARG A 38 -9.21 -13.17 -15.14
N LYS A 39 -9.49 -12.88 -16.39
CA LYS A 39 -8.50 -12.99 -17.44
C LYS A 39 -7.31 -12.06 -17.20
N ASP A 40 -6.10 -12.53 -17.47
CA ASP A 40 -4.87 -11.75 -17.34
C ASP A 40 -4.94 -10.45 -18.14
N TYR A 41 -4.48 -9.35 -17.55
CA TYR A 41 -4.45 -8.01 -18.15
C TYR A 41 -5.83 -7.46 -18.56
N HIS A 42 -6.90 -7.90 -17.93
CA HIS A 42 -8.25 -7.38 -18.13
C HIS A 42 -8.77 -6.78 -16.83
N LEU A 43 -8.50 -5.49 -16.60
CA LEU A 43 -8.88 -4.77 -15.39
C LEU A 43 -10.01 -3.77 -15.64
N ASP A 44 -10.06 -3.13 -16.80
CA ASP A 44 -11.05 -2.08 -17.07
C ASP A 44 -12.48 -2.62 -17.04
N GLU A 45 -12.77 -3.71 -17.73
CA GLU A 45 -14.09 -4.31 -17.81
C GLU A 45 -14.61 -4.88 -16.49
N ILE A 46 -13.71 -5.18 -15.54
CA ILE A 46 -14.05 -5.75 -14.23
C ILE A 46 -14.08 -4.72 -13.10
N ARG A 47 -13.93 -3.43 -13.39
CA ARG A 47 -14.01 -2.38 -12.37
C ARG A 47 -15.47 -2.23 -11.90
N THR A 48 -15.68 -2.55 -10.63
CA THR A 48 -17.00 -2.54 -9.99
C THR A 48 -16.89 -2.14 -8.52
N GLN A 49 -18.01 -2.21 -7.80
CA GLN A 49 -18.03 -2.03 -6.34
C GLN A 49 -17.37 -3.19 -5.56
N THR A 50 -17.20 -4.36 -6.18
CA THR A 50 -16.73 -5.61 -5.53
C THR A 50 -15.29 -5.95 -5.92
N ASN A 51 -14.47 -4.94 -6.18
CA ASN A 51 -13.04 -5.11 -6.40
C ASN A 51 -12.26 -5.18 -5.08
N CYS A 52 -11.04 -5.66 -5.18
CA CYS A 52 -10.03 -5.55 -4.13
C CYS A 52 -10.53 -6.04 -2.77
N GLU A 53 -10.88 -7.33 -2.70
CA GLU A 53 -11.18 -7.96 -1.42
C GLU A 53 -10.01 -7.83 -0.46
N SER A 54 -10.28 -7.39 0.77
CA SER A 54 -9.22 -7.11 1.74
C SER A 54 -8.47 -8.36 2.20
N CYS A 55 -9.10 -9.55 2.21
CA CYS A 55 -8.41 -10.81 2.48
C CYS A 55 -7.38 -11.16 1.39
N CYS A 56 -7.67 -10.87 0.13
CA CYS A 56 -6.71 -11.08 -0.95
C CYS A 56 -5.46 -10.23 -0.74
N ALA A 57 -5.63 -8.93 -0.45
CA ALA A 57 -4.52 -8.04 -0.13
C ALA A 57 -3.73 -8.52 1.09
N HIS A 58 -4.43 -8.93 2.17
CA HIS A 58 -3.81 -9.47 3.38
C HIS A 58 -2.91 -10.68 3.09
N ASN A 59 -3.39 -11.64 2.30
CA ASN A 59 -2.61 -12.83 1.96
C ASN A 59 -1.43 -12.52 1.03
N MET A 60 -1.60 -11.57 0.11
CA MET A 60 -0.48 -11.11 -0.72
C MET A 60 0.61 -10.41 0.09
N LEU A 61 0.27 -9.68 1.16
CA LEU A 61 1.28 -9.14 2.09
C LEU A 61 2.06 -10.24 2.80
N LYS A 62 1.40 -11.33 3.23
CA LYS A 62 2.08 -12.49 3.81
C LYS A 62 3.06 -13.10 2.81
N LEU A 63 2.63 -13.30 1.56
CA LEU A 63 3.48 -13.84 0.50
C LEU A 63 4.67 -12.93 0.21
N ALA A 64 4.44 -11.63 0.04
CA ALA A 64 5.49 -10.65 -0.21
C ALA A 64 6.56 -10.64 0.90
N LYS A 65 6.12 -10.72 2.17
CA LYS A 65 7.02 -10.83 3.32
C LYS A 65 7.91 -12.08 3.26
N GLU A 66 7.32 -13.26 3.01
CA GLU A 66 8.08 -14.51 2.98
C GLU A 66 9.02 -14.55 1.77
N LEU A 67 8.60 -14.04 0.61
CA LEU A 67 9.46 -13.90 -0.56
C LEU A 67 10.61 -12.91 -0.29
N PHE A 68 10.34 -11.79 0.39
CA PHE A 68 11.42 -10.87 0.80
C PHE A 68 12.41 -11.54 1.74
N LYS A 69 11.96 -12.30 2.73
CA LYS A 69 12.85 -13.05 3.65
C LYS A 69 13.73 -14.03 2.90
N ALA A 70 13.19 -14.71 1.88
CA ALA A 70 13.91 -15.71 1.11
C ALA A 70 14.91 -15.08 0.12
N THR A 71 14.54 -13.98 -0.53
CA THR A 71 15.27 -13.45 -1.70
C THR A 71 15.89 -12.07 -1.49
N ARG A 72 15.34 -11.26 -0.58
CA ARG A 72 15.70 -9.86 -0.31
C ARG A 72 15.45 -8.91 -1.49
N LYS A 73 14.71 -9.33 -2.52
CA LYS A 73 14.38 -8.48 -3.65
C LYS A 73 13.48 -7.31 -3.20
N LYS A 74 13.88 -6.10 -3.57
CA LYS A 74 13.21 -4.85 -3.22
C LYS A 74 11.73 -4.81 -3.64
N GLU A 75 11.40 -5.42 -4.78
CA GLU A 75 10.04 -5.44 -5.35
C GLU A 75 8.97 -5.96 -4.37
N TYR A 76 9.33 -6.90 -3.50
CA TYR A 76 8.41 -7.41 -2.47
C TYR A 76 8.15 -6.38 -1.37
N ALA A 77 9.17 -5.59 -1.02
CA ALA A 77 9.02 -4.51 -0.04
C ALA A 77 8.24 -3.32 -0.61
N ASP A 78 8.43 -2.99 -1.89
CA ASP A 78 7.69 -1.94 -2.60
C ASP A 78 6.20 -2.31 -2.72
N TYR A 79 5.89 -3.53 -3.14
CA TYR A 79 4.51 -4.02 -3.17
C TYR A 79 3.87 -4.04 -1.77
N TYR A 80 4.64 -4.49 -0.75
CA TYR A 80 4.16 -4.52 0.62
C TYR A 80 3.75 -3.13 1.10
N GLU A 81 4.60 -2.11 0.90
CA GLU A 81 4.30 -0.73 1.29
C GLU A 81 3.06 -0.18 0.57
N THR A 82 3.01 -0.32 -0.74
CA THR A 82 1.88 0.13 -1.56
C THR A 82 0.58 -0.50 -1.10
N THR A 83 0.57 -1.81 -0.93
CA THR A 83 -0.63 -2.58 -0.58
C THR A 83 -1.05 -2.33 0.87
N LEU A 84 -0.11 -2.32 1.81
CA LEU A 84 -0.41 -2.02 3.21
C LEU A 84 -1.07 -0.66 3.35
N ARG A 85 -0.51 0.36 2.71
CA ARG A 85 -0.99 1.74 2.80
C ARG A 85 -2.33 1.93 2.10
N ASN A 86 -2.45 1.49 0.85
CA ASN A 86 -3.57 1.88 0.01
C ASN A 86 -4.71 0.84 -0.02
N ALA A 87 -4.43 -0.45 0.12
CA ALA A 87 -5.45 -1.49 0.14
C ALA A 87 -5.85 -1.89 1.57
N ILE A 88 -4.90 -2.02 2.50
CA ILE A 88 -5.22 -2.42 3.87
C ILE A 88 -5.66 -1.22 4.73
N MET A 89 -4.78 -0.21 4.90
CA MET A 89 -5.13 0.98 5.68
C MET A 89 -6.23 1.81 4.98
N GLY A 90 -6.20 1.87 3.65
CA GLY A 90 -7.25 2.49 2.85
C GLY A 90 -8.61 1.79 2.92
N ALA A 91 -8.69 0.55 3.41
CA ALA A 91 -9.93 -0.20 3.59
C ALA A 91 -10.53 -0.07 5.01
N VAL A 92 -9.97 0.80 5.85
CA VAL A 92 -10.40 0.96 7.24
C VAL A 92 -11.11 2.30 7.42
N LYS A 93 -12.24 2.28 8.12
CA LYS A 93 -12.92 3.49 8.59
C LYS A 93 -12.26 3.94 9.88
N THR A 94 -11.61 5.10 9.84
CA THR A 94 -10.75 5.58 10.94
C THR A 94 -11.52 5.83 12.25
N GLU A 95 -12.78 6.24 12.16
CA GLU A 95 -13.62 6.56 13.29
C GLU A 95 -14.01 5.33 14.13
N SER A 96 -14.15 4.18 13.51
CA SER A 96 -14.63 2.95 14.17
C SER A 96 -13.66 1.79 14.12
N GLY A 97 -12.68 1.84 13.22
CA GLY A 97 -11.79 0.71 12.95
C GLY A 97 -12.42 -0.40 12.10
N ALA A 98 -13.65 -0.20 11.61
CA ALA A 98 -14.30 -1.18 10.76
C ALA A 98 -13.58 -1.32 9.42
N ALA A 99 -13.35 -2.55 8.97
CA ALA A 99 -12.77 -2.83 7.67
C ALA A 99 -13.85 -3.03 6.61
N SER A 100 -13.60 -2.52 5.40
CA SER A 100 -14.44 -2.83 4.25
C SER A 100 -14.12 -4.22 3.70
N TYR A 101 -15.13 -4.90 3.17
CA TYR A 101 -14.94 -6.17 2.47
C TYR A 101 -14.25 -5.94 1.13
N PHE A 102 -14.83 -5.06 0.30
CA PHE A 102 -14.32 -4.68 -1.00
C PHE A 102 -13.94 -3.21 -1.05
N THR A 103 -12.98 -2.87 -1.90
CA THR A 103 -12.64 -1.49 -2.26
C THR A 103 -12.98 -1.28 -3.72
N PRO A 104 -14.01 -0.47 -4.05
CA PRO A 104 -14.39 -0.18 -5.42
C PRO A 104 -13.26 0.42 -6.25
N MET A 105 -13.09 -0.02 -7.49
CA MET A 105 -12.13 0.51 -8.44
C MET A 105 -12.78 1.27 -9.60
N ALA A 106 -14.08 1.47 -9.54
CA ALA A 106 -14.80 2.33 -10.48
C ALA A 106 -15.38 3.55 -9.76
N THR A 107 -15.48 4.66 -10.47
CA THR A 107 -16.19 5.85 -10.01
C THR A 107 -17.69 5.56 -9.90
N GLY A 108 -18.37 6.22 -8.96
CA GLY A 108 -19.78 6.02 -8.73
C GLY A 108 -20.12 4.98 -7.68
N TYR A 109 -19.10 4.36 -7.12
CA TYR A 109 -19.24 3.47 -5.96
C TYR A 109 -18.57 4.07 -4.74
N TYR A 110 -18.95 3.60 -3.56
CA TYR A 110 -18.27 3.94 -2.31
C TYR A 110 -18.02 2.69 -1.47
N LYS A 111 -17.03 2.76 -0.60
CA LYS A 111 -16.75 1.69 0.35
C LYS A 111 -17.88 1.58 1.37
N THR A 112 -18.27 0.36 1.69
CA THR A 112 -19.23 0.04 2.76
C THR A 112 -18.51 -0.67 3.89
N PHE A 113 -18.99 -0.44 5.10
CA PHE A 113 -18.42 -0.99 6.33
C PHE A 113 -19.52 -1.70 7.10
N GLY A 114 -19.21 -2.86 7.69
CA GLY A 114 -20.19 -3.72 8.35
C GLY A 114 -20.99 -3.09 9.49
N GLU A 115 -20.52 -1.98 10.05
CA GLU A 115 -21.21 -1.25 11.10
C GLU A 115 -22.46 -0.46 10.63
N GLU A 116 -22.58 -0.23 9.30
CA GLU A 116 -23.71 0.52 8.73
C GLU A 116 -25.03 -0.27 8.78
N GLU A 117 -24.95 -1.61 8.91
CA GLU A 117 -26.10 -2.50 9.11
C GLU A 117 -25.83 -3.51 10.25
N PRO A 118 -25.84 -3.07 11.53
CA PRO A 118 -25.45 -3.93 12.65
C PRO A 118 -26.26 -5.23 12.78
N GLU A 119 -27.52 -5.22 12.43
CA GLU A 119 -28.43 -6.37 12.53
C GLU A 119 -28.11 -7.45 11.49
N LYS A 120 -27.44 -7.07 10.39
CA LYS A 120 -26.94 -7.95 9.34
C LYS A 120 -25.44 -8.18 9.43
N ASN A 121 -24.82 -7.61 10.45
CA ASN A 121 -23.39 -7.62 10.61
C ASN A 121 -22.90 -9.01 11.02
N MET A 122 -22.51 -9.79 10.04
CA MET A 122 -21.93 -11.10 10.24
C MET A 122 -20.40 -10.97 10.30
N PHE A 123 -19.78 -11.83 11.07
CA PHE A 123 -18.32 -11.89 11.12
C PHE A 123 -17.80 -12.63 9.87
N TRP A 124 -17.39 -11.85 8.89
CA TRP A 124 -16.88 -12.35 7.61
C TRP A 124 -15.35 -12.52 7.65
N CYS A 125 -14.78 -13.22 6.67
CA CYS A 125 -13.34 -13.41 6.54
C CYS A 125 -12.58 -12.07 6.58
N CYS A 126 -13.05 -11.05 5.89
CA CYS A 126 -12.43 -9.73 5.86
C CYS A 126 -12.47 -8.98 7.20
N THR A 127 -13.45 -9.26 8.06
CA THR A 127 -13.44 -8.76 9.44
C THR A 127 -12.28 -9.39 10.22
N GLY A 128 -12.08 -10.70 10.08
CA GLY A 128 -10.97 -11.41 10.70
C GLY A 128 -9.61 -10.94 10.19
N SER A 129 -9.43 -10.84 8.86
CA SER A 129 -8.21 -10.31 8.26
C SER A 129 -7.94 -8.87 8.68
N GLY A 130 -8.98 -8.03 8.78
CA GLY A 130 -8.89 -6.66 9.25
C GLY A 130 -8.32 -6.59 10.66
N MET A 131 -8.83 -7.40 11.58
CA MET A 131 -8.30 -7.50 12.94
C MET A 131 -6.84 -7.98 12.95
N GLU A 132 -6.52 -9.01 12.17
CA GLU A 132 -5.16 -9.55 12.06
C GLU A 132 -4.19 -8.48 11.49
N ASN A 133 -4.61 -7.69 10.52
CA ASN A 133 -3.80 -6.60 9.97
C ASN A 133 -3.37 -5.59 11.03
N PHE A 134 -4.26 -5.20 11.95
CA PHE A 134 -3.90 -4.28 13.03
C PHE A 134 -2.85 -4.84 13.98
N THR A 135 -2.83 -6.15 14.21
CA THR A 135 -1.78 -6.79 15.04
C THR A 135 -0.44 -6.87 14.33
N LYS A 136 -0.40 -6.65 13.02
CA LYS A 136 0.78 -6.78 12.16
C LYS A 136 1.29 -5.46 11.56
N LEU A 137 0.78 -4.31 11.99
CA LEU A 137 1.22 -3.01 11.44
C LEU A 137 2.73 -2.77 11.63
N GLY A 138 3.32 -3.33 12.67
CA GLY A 138 4.77 -3.30 12.90
C GLY A 138 5.57 -4.35 12.11
N ASP A 139 4.89 -5.25 11.43
CA ASP A 139 5.51 -6.31 10.65
C ASP A 139 6.13 -5.76 9.38
N SER A 140 7.26 -6.31 8.96
CA SER A 140 7.95 -5.90 7.72
C SER A 140 8.48 -4.45 7.66
N ILE A 141 8.51 -3.72 8.78
CA ILE A 141 9.19 -2.42 8.84
C ILE A 141 10.70 -2.64 8.78
N TYR A 142 11.18 -3.58 9.57
CA TYR A 142 12.60 -3.91 9.71
C TYR A 142 12.86 -5.38 9.48
N PHE A 143 14.01 -5.67 8.87
CA PHE A 143 14.54 -7.04 8.77
C PHE A 143 16.00 -7.08 9.20
N ARG A 144 16.45 -8.25 9.67
CA ARG A 144 17.84 -8.49 10.01
C ARG A 144 18.45 -9.46 9.00
N ALA A 145 19.67 -9.13 8.57
CA ALA A 145 20.46 -9.99 7.69
C ALA A 145 21.90 -9.97 8.14
N ASN A 146 22.35 -10.98 8.85
CA ASN A 146 23.63 -11.00 9.58
C ASN A 146 23.73 -9.75 10.48
N ASP A 147 24.74 -8.89 10.24
CA ASP A 147 24.97 -7.65 10.99
C ASP A 147 24.31 -6.41 10.35
N THR A 148 23.38 -6.62 9.41
CA THR A 148 22.69 -5.53 8.73
C THR A 148 21.24 -5.43 9.18
N LEU A 149 20.80 -4.22 9.55
CA LEU A 149 19.41 -3.85 9.76
C LEU A 149 18.88 -3.21 8.48
N LEU A 150 17.93 -3.90 7.82
CA LEU A 150 17.24 -3.38 6.64
C LEU A 150 15.99 -2.61 7.08
N VAL A 151 15.85 -1.39 6.59
CA VAL A 151 14.65 -0.54 6.78
C VAL A 151 13.82 -0.59 5.51
N ASN A 152 12.71 -1.30 5.57
CA ASN A 152 11.85 -1.55 4.40
C ASN A 152 10.63 -0.63 4.34
N GLN A 153 10.08 -0.22 5.50
CA GLN A 153 8.91 0.63 5.54
C GLN A 153 9.23 1.94 6.25
N TYR A 154 8.76 3.05 5.67
CA TYR A 154 8.95 4.38 6.24
C TYR A 154 7.74 4.78 7.09
N VAL A 155 7.69 4.19 8.29
CA VAL A 155 6.63 4.37 9.28
C VAL A 155 7.27 4.75 10.61
N ALA A 156 6.76 5.80 11.26
CA ALA A 156 7.24 6.22 12.58
C ALA A 156 7.21 5.04 13.57
N SER A 157 8.37 4.64 14.06
CA SER A 157 8.53 3.40 14.81
C SER A 157 9.86 3.36 15.56
N LYS A 158 9.99 2.38 16.42
CA LYS A 158 11.22 2.09 17.17
C LYS A 158 11.51 0.60 17.12
N VAL A 159 12.75 0.25 16.83
CA VAL A 159 13.24 -1.13 16.92
C VAL A 159 14.40 -1.22 17.88
N THR A 160 14.43 -2.30 18.66
CA THR A 160 15.54 -2.64 19.55
C THR A 160 16.20 -3.92 19.05
N TRP A 161 17.52 -3.88 18.93
CA TRP A 161 18.34 -5.03 18.60
C TRP A 161 19.33 -5.28 19.74
N GLU A 162 18.94 -6.13 20.68
CA GLU A 162 19.66 -6.33 21.95
C GLU A 162 21.11 -6.83 21.72
N GLU A 163 21.28 -7.78 20.79
CA GLU A 163 22.59 -8.38 20.50
C GLU A 163 23.59 -7.36 19.93
N LYS A 164 23.06 -6.28 19.32
CA LYS A 164 23.87 -5.19 18.79
C LYS A 164 23.91 -3.96 19.69
N ASN A 165 23.28 -4.02 20.86
CA ASN A 165 23.14 -2.88 21.76
C ASN A 165 22.55 -1.63 21.06
N LEU A 166 21.66 -1.84 20.07
CA LEU A 166 21.11 -0.79 19.22
C LEU A 166 19.64 -0.55 19.49
N VAL A 167 19.28 0.71 19.60
CA VAL A 167 17.90 1.21 19.49
C VAL A 167 17.85 2.17 18.31
N LEU A 168 17.11 1.84 17.26
CA LEU A 168 16.82 2.73 16.15
C LEU A 168 15.42 3.31 16.29
N THR A 169 15.32 4.63 16.34
CA THR A 169 14.04 5.36 16.34
C THR A 169 13.86 6.07 15.01
N GLN A 170 12.82 5.67 14.26
CA GLN A 170 12.44 6.28 13.00
C GLN A 170 11.33 7.30 13.22
N LYS A 171 11.52 8.51 12.71
CA LYS A 171 10.50 9.55 12.59
C LYS A 171 10.20 9.75 11.12
N SER A 172 9.00 9.42 10.72
CA SER A 172 8.59 9.43 9.32
C SER A 172 7.11 9.76 9.21
N ASP A 173 6.79 10.66 8.29
CA ASP A 173 5.42 10.86 7.80
C ASP A 173 5.51 11.14 6.29
N VAL A 174 5.66 10.09 5.51
CA VAL A 174 5.80 10.17 4.05
C VAL A 174 4.51 10.66 3.34
N THR A 175 3.44 10.92 4.08
CA THR A 175 2.26 11.60 3.54
C THR A 175 2.41 13.12 3.54
N LYS A 176 3.30 13.65 4.37
CA LYS A 176 3.50 15.09 4.58
C LYS A 176 4.91 15.58 4.27
N SER A 177 5.91 14.70 4.32
CA SER A 177 7.33 15.07 4.21
C SER A 177 8.11 14.09 3.36
N GLU A 178 9.01 14.60 2.55
CA GLU A 178 10.04 13.84 1.85
C GLU A 178 11.19 13.43 2.76
N GLU A 179 11.27 13.99 3.97
CA GLU A 179 12.36 13.78 4.92
C GLU A 179 11.98 12.78 5.99
N ILE A 180 12.88 11.84 6.23
CA ILE A 180 12.78 10.78 7.22
C ILE A 180 14.04 10.84 8.08
N SER A 181 13.87 10.83 9.39
CA SER A 181 15.00 10.81 10.30
C SER A 181 15.06 9.53 11.13
N PHE A 182 16.27 9.08 11.37
CA PHE A 182 16.55 7.94 12.23
C PHE A 182 17.55 8.39 13.29
N VAL A 183 17.25 8.07 14.55
CA VAL A 183 18.16 8.30 15.68
C VAL A 183 18.61 6.94 16.18
N LEU A 184 19.92 6.75 16.25
CA LEU A 184 20.54 5.57 16.79
C LEU A 184 20.95 5.84 18.24
N ASN A 185 20.54 4.97 19.13
CA ASN A 185 20.95 5.05 20.52
C ASN A 185 21.49 3.70 21.00
N ALA A 186 22.44 3.75 21.92
CA ALA A 186 22.84 2.58 22.66
C ALA A 186 21.74 2.15 23.63
N LEU A 187 21.45 0.86 23.69
CA LEU A 187 20.44 0.31 24.62
C LEU A 187 20.93 0.35 26.09
N HIS A 188 22.24 0.15 26.28
CA HIS A 188 22.94 0.14 27.56
C HIS A 188 24.20 0.99 27.48
N ASP A 189 24.85 1.27 28.60
CA ASP A 189 26.15 2.00 28.71
C ASP A 189 27.31 1.19 28.10
N LYS A 190 27.18 0.85 26.82
CA LYS A 190 28.16 0.15 25.99
C LYS A 190 28.11 0.72 24.58
N GLU A 191 29.18 0.51 23.83
CA GLU A 191 29.20 0.87 22.40
C GLU A 191 28.16 0.07 21.61
N ILE A 192 27.60 0.68 20.57
CA ILE A 192 26.79 -0.02 19.55
C ILE A 192 27.76 -0.95 18.81
N SER A 193 27.46 -2.24 18.80
CA SER A 193 28.28 -3.23 18.10
C SER A 193 28.22 -3.02 16.59
N ASP A 194 29.20 -3.56 15.86
CA ASP A 194 29.24 -3.49 14.40
C ASP A 194 27.88 -3.82 13.78
N VAL A 195 27.26 -2.83 13.19
CA VAL A 195 25.98 -2.95 12.50
C VAL A 195 25.95 -2.04 11.28
N ALA A 196 25.50 -2.57 10.16
CA ALA A 196 25.18 -1.79 8.98
C ALA A 196 23.69 -1.45 8.96
N ILE A 197 23.36 -0.25 8.48
CA ILE A 197 21.97 0.18 8.24
C ILE A 197 21.73 0.24 6.74
N ALA A 198 20.78 -0.53 6.23
CA ALA A 198 20.40 -0.53 4.83
C ALA A 198 19.03 0.17 4.67
N LEU A 199 19.02 1.30 3.98
CA LEU A 199 17.81 2.07 3.71
C LEU A 199 17.29 1.71 2.31
N ARG A 200 16.06 1.23 2.21
CA ARG A 200 15.42 0.94 0.91
C ARG A 200 15.24 2.22 0.10
N ILE A 201 15.53 2.17 -1.18
CA ILE A 201 15.18 3.23 -2.14
C ILE A 201 13.81 2.88 -2.71
N PRO A 202 12.74 3.62 -2.34
CA PRO A 202 11.38 3.28 -2.74
C PRO A 202 11.14 3.46 -4.25
N ASP A 203 10.22 2.68 -4.83
CA ASP A 203 9.84 2.78 -6.23
C ASP A 203 9.10 4.09 -6.57
N TRP A 204 8.46 4.70 -5.59
CA TRP A 204 7.72 5.95 -5.71
C TRP A 204 8.59 7.21 -5.66
N MET A 205 9.88 7.07 -5.42
CA MET A 205 10.80 8.20 -5.38
C MET A 205 11.12 8.69 -6.79
N HIS A 206 11.19 10.01 -6.97
CA HIS A 206 11.58 10.65 -8.22
C HIS A 206 12.97 11.31 -8.11
N GLY A 207 13.88 10.96 -9.03
CA GLY A 207 15.23 11.51 -9.04
C GLY A 207 16.19 10.77 -8.12
N GLU A 208 16.91 11.50 -7.27
CA GLU A 208 17.96 10.96 -6.39
C GLU A 208 17.59 11.12 -4.92
N ALA A 209 17.73 10.04 -4.16
CA ALA A 209 17.72 10.09 -2.71
C ALA A 209 18.97 10.85 -2.22
N THR A 210 18.81 11.63 -1.15
CA THR A 210 19.94 12.25 -0.45
C THR A 210 19.91 11.82 1.00
N ILE A 211 21.05 11.31 1.48
CA ILE A 211 21.18 10.80 2.85
C ILE A 211 22.32 11.55 3.54
N TYR A 212 22.04 12.06 4.72
CA TYR A 212 23.01 12.73 5.59
C TYR A 212 23.19 11.91 6.85
N VAL A 213 24.44 11.84 7.33
CA VAL A 213 24.76 11.34 8.66
C VAL A 213 25.31 12.50 9.48
N ASN A 214 24.71 12.78 10.62
CA ASN A 214 25.05 13.89 11.52
C ASN A 214 25.11 15.27 10.82
N GLY A 215 24.30 15.43 9.77
CA GLY A 215 24.18 16.68 9.01
C GLY A 215 25.37 17.03 8.11
N ALA A 216 26.45 16.27 8.15
CA ALA A 216 27.69 16.60 7.43
C ALA A 216 28.01 15.62 6.29
N GLU A 217 27.91 14.33 6.52
CA GLU A 217 28.19 13.31 5.52
C GLU A 217 27.00 13.20 4.56
N LYS A 218 27.24 13.32 3.26
CA LYS A 218 26.20 13.27 2.23
C LYS A 218 26.47 12.13 1.27
N MET A 219 25.44 11.30 1.08
CA MET A 219 25.40 10.28 0.04
C MET A 219 24.18 10.49 -0.86
N THR A 220 24.30 10.08 -2.11
CA THR A 220 23.18 10.08 -3.07
C THR A 220 22.97 8.69 -3.64
N ALA A 221 21.72 8.36 -3.97
CA ALA A 221 21.38 7.13 -4.62
C ALA A 221 20.30 7.36 -5.68
N ALA A 222 20.52 6.83 -6.87
CA ALA A 222 19.56 6.91 -7.96
C ALA A 222 18.29 6.08 -7.65
N GLY A 223 17.16 6.45 -8.25
CA GLY A 223 15.87 5.80 -8.04
C GLY A 223 15.81 4.32 -8.44
N ASN A 224 16.74 3.86 -9.27
CA ASN A 224 16.86 2.44 -9.64
C ASN A 224 17.75 1.62 -8.69
N SER A 225 18.33 2.25 -7.67
CA SER A 225 19.06 1.52 -6.61
C SER A 225 18.08 0.74 -5.73
N GLU A 226 18.55 -0.35 -5.15
CA GLU A 226 17.70 -1.14 -4.24
C GLU A 226 17.79 -0.61 -2.80
N TYR A 227 19.01 -0.49 -2.28
CA TYR A 227 19.30 -0.01 -0.93
C TYR A 227 20.52 0.90 -0.92
N VAL A 228 20.56 1.81 0.03
CA VAL A 228 21.78 2.49 0.45
C VAL A 228 22.28 1.83 1.72
N LEU A 229 23.48 1.29 1.67
CA LEU A 229 24.15 0.66 2.80
C LEU A 229 25.03 1.68 3.52
N LEU A 230 24.81 1.82 4.83
CA LEU A 230 25.57 2.68 5.72
C LEU A 230 26.39 1.80 6.66
N GLU A 231 27.68 1.67 6.37
CA GLU A 231 28.64 0.90 7.16
C GLU A 231 29.58 1.84 7.89
N ARG A 232 29.47 1.90 9.20
CA ARG A 232 30.32 2.74 10.05
C ARG A 232 30.25 2.31 11.52
N ASN A 233 31.17 2.80 12.33
CA ASN A 233 31.02 2.73 13.77
C ASN A 233 30.00 3.78 14.22
N TRP A 234 28.90 3.30 14.79
CA TRP A 234 27.81 4.16 15.26
C TRP A 234 28.05 4.58 16.72
N GLU A 235 27.76 5.83 17.01
CA GLU A 235 27.81 6.40 18.35
C GLU A 235 26.38 6.64 18.88
N ASP A 236 26.25 6.69 20.21
CA ASP A 236 24.99 7.05 20.84
C ASP A 236 24.56 8.46 20.44
N GLY A 237 23.33 8.57 19.93
CA GLY A 237 22.79 9.83 19.42
C GLY A 237 23.06 10.13 17.95
N ASP A 238 23.74 9.26 17.22
CA ASP A 238 23.91 9.42 15.76
C ASP A 238 22.56 9.57 15.05
N VAL A 239 22.52 10.47 14.06
CA VAL A 239 21.32 10.79 13.29
C VAL A 239 21.54 10.54 11.81
N ILE A 240 20.66 9.74 11.21
CA ILE A 240 20.55 9.63 9.76
C ILE A 240 19.34 10.45 9.31
N MET A 241 19.52 11.31 8.30
CA MET A 241 18.44 12.02 7.61
C MET A 241 18.41 11.54 6.17
N ALA A 242 17.30 10.96 5.74
CA ALA A 242 17.08 10.56 4.36
C ALA A 242 16.02 11.46 3.73
N LYS A 243 16.29 11.95 2.52
CA LYS A 243 15.33 12.70 1.71
C LYS A 243 15.02 11.93 0.44
N TYR A 244 13.74 11.62 0.24
CA TYR A 244 13.21 10.93 -0.94
C TYR A 244 12.27 11.87 -1.70
N PRO A 245 12.73 12.49 -2.80
CA PRO A 245 11.91 13.42 -3.55
C PRO A 245 10.64 12.74 -4.10
N MET A 246 9.51 13.42 -3.97
CA MET A 246 8.21 12.95 -4.42
C MET A 246 7.58 13.92 -5.41
N SER A 247 6.86 13.40 -6.38
CA SER A 247 6.02 14.18 -7.27
C SER A 247 4.67 13.49 -7.49
N VAL A 248 3.69 14.25 -7.95
CA VAL A 248 2.44 13.64 -8.40
C VAL A 248 2.71 12.97 -9.75
N GLU A 249 2.39 11.69 -9.82
CA GLU A 249 2.48 10.91 -11.05
C GLU A 249 1.12 10.31 -11.43
N SER A 250 0.93 10.08 -12.72
CA SER A 250 -0.21 9.31 -13.23
C SER A 250 0.21 7.87 -13.47
N VAL A 251 -0.59 6.94 -12.95
CA VAL A 251 -0.40 5.50 -13.13
C VAL A 251 -1.54 4.98 -13.99
N GLY A 252 -1.24 4.54 -15.21
CA GLY A 252 -2.22 4.01 -16.16
C GLY A 252 -2.77 2.66 -15.74
N LEU A 253 -3.99 2.36 -16.16
CA LEU A 253 -4.55 1.03 -16.05
C LEU A 253 -3.93 0.13 -17.13
N LEU A 254 -3.66 -1.13 -16.83
CA LEU A 254 -2.89 -2.04 -17.69
C LEU A 254 -3.48 -2.25 -19.09
N ASP A 255 -4.81 -2.18 -19.21
CA ASP A 255 -5.56 -2.50 -20.42
C ASP A 255 -6.39 -1.33 -20.97
N GLN A 256 -6.22 -0.11 -20.41
CA GLN A 256 -6.99 1.05 -20.83
C GLN A 256 -6.21 2.36 -20.65
N ASP A 257 -5.63 2.88 -21.71
CA ASP A 257 -4.78 4.08 -21.72
C ASP A 257 -5.51 5.37 -21.27
N ALA A 258 -6.83 5.41 -21.41
CA ALA A 258 -7.64 6.55 -21.00
C ALA A 258 -8.02 6.52 -19.51
N VAL A 259 -7.65 5.46 -18.78
CA VAL A 259 -7.94 5.27 -17.36
C VAL A 259 -6.65 5.28 -16.57
N PHE A 260 -6.55 6.19 -15.63
CA PHE A 260 -5.37 6.33 -14.78
C PHE A 260 -5.77 6.78 -13.37
N ALA A 261 -4.88 6.52 -12.44
CA ALA A 261 -4.94 7.03 -11.07
C ALA A 261 -3.77 7.99 -10.84
N PHE A 262 -3.86 8.81 -9.80
CA PHE A 262 -2.75 9.64 -9.36
C PHE A 262 -2.13 9.07 -8.10
N ARG A 263 -0.80 9.17 -8.01
CA ARG A 263 -0.02 8.79 -6.83
C ARG A 263 0.87 9.96 -6.43
N TYR A 264 1.06 10.17 -5.13
CA TYR A 264 2.08 11.06 -4.58
C TYR A 264 2.91 10.30 -3.56
N GLY A 265 4.17 10.08 -3.87
CA GLY A 265 4.97 9.14 -3.08
C GLY A 265 4.26 7.79 -2.95
N PRO A 266 4.18 7.18 -1.77
CA PRO A 266 3.53 5.88 -1.58
C PRO A 266 1.99 5.93 -1.55
N THR A 267 1.38 7.12 -1.65
CA THR A 267 -0.06 7.31 -1.43
C THR A 267 -0.81 7.47 -2.74
N VAL A 268 -1.79 6.62 -2.98
CA VAL A 268 -2.75 6.77 -4.08
C VAL A 268 -3.75 7.87 -3.73
N LEU A 269 -3.92 8.82 -4.62
CA LEU A 269 -4.81 9.97 -4.43
C LEU A 269 -6.22 9.59 -4.87
N ALA A 270 -7.22 10.02 -4.10
CA ALA A 270 -8.63 9.84 -4.41
C ALA A 270 -9.33 11.17 -4.61
N ALA A 271 -10.20 11.26 -5.62
CA ALA A 271 -11.08 12.39 -5.81
C ALA A 271 -12.27 12.29 -4.84
N LYS A 272 -12.50 13.35 -4.07
CA LYS A 272 -13.64 13.40 -3.14
C LYS A 272 -14.91 13.81 -3.91
N LEU A 273 -15.66 12.82 -4.40
CA LEU A 273 -16.84 13.05 -5.26
C LEU A 273 -18.16 13.18 -4.46
N GLY A 274 -18.17 12.86 -3.16
CA GLY A 274 -19.37 12.82 -2.34
C GLY A 274 -20.22 11.56 -2.58
N LYS A 275 -21.36 11.49 -1.87
CA LYS A 275 -22.33 10.38 -1.98
C LYS A 275 -23.73 10.86 -2.37
N GLU A 276 -23.88 12.12 -2.75
CA GLU A 276 -25.17 12.70 -3.09
C GLU A 276 -25.80 11.97 -4.29
N LYS A 277 -27.09 11.68 -4.17
CA LYS A 277 -27.87 10.94 -5.18
C LYS A 277 -27.40 9.49 -5.44
N MET A 278 -26.55 8.94 -4.58
CA MET A 278 -26.23 7.51 -4.61
C MET A 278 -27.27 6.73 -3.81
N GLY A 279 -27.60 5.51 -4.27
CA GLY A 279 -28.44 4.60 -3.53
C GLY A 279 -27.74 4.04 -2.29
N GLU A 280 -28.50 3.40 -1.40
CA GLU A 280 -27.94 2.66 -0.28
C GLU A 280 -27.21 1.43 -0.80
N ALA A 281 -25.99 1.22 -0.35
CA ALA A 281 -25.23 0.02 -0.61
C ALA A 281 -25.35 -0.92 0.58
N THR A 282 -25.37 -2.22 0.32
CA THR A 282 -25.29 -3.22 1.38
C THR A 282 -23.91 -3.17 2.03
N TRP A 283 -23.79 -3.70 3.23
CA TRP A 283 -22.53 -3.77 3.96
C TRP A 283 -21.39 -4.47 3.19
N ALA A 284 -21.71 -5.39 2.26
CA ALA A 284 -20.74 -6.02 1.36
C ALA A 284 -20.47 -5.18 0.09
N GLY A 285 -21.13 -4.05 -0.08
CA GLY A 285 -21.04 -3.26 -1.31
C GLY A 285 -21.77 -3.92 -2.50
N ILE A 286 -22.63 -4.89 -2.24
CA ILE A 286 -23.33 -5.65 -3.29
C ILE A 286 -24.81 -5.20 -3.32
N ASP A 287 -25.03 -3.94 -3.65
CA ASP A 287 -26.37 -3.52 -4.06
C ASP A 287 -26.39 -3.37 -5.57
N LEU A 288 -26.99 -4.35 -6.22
CA LEU A 288 -27.15 -4.38 -7.68
C LEU A 288 -28.13 -3.34 -8.21
N THR A 289 -28.83 -2.65 -7.33
CA THR A 289 -29.80 -1.60 -7.66
C THR A 289 -29.24 -0.19 -7.47
N ALA A 290 -28.08 -0.05 -6.82
CA ALA A 290 -27.46 1.24 -6.61
C ALA A 290 -27.09 1.90 -7.94
N PRO A 291 -27.41 3.18 -8.12
CA PRO A 291 -27.00 3.89 -9.32
C PRO A 291 -25.48 4.03 -9.39
N LEU A 292 -24.93 3.70 -10.54
CA LEU A 292 -23.50 3.78 -10.80
C LEU A 292 -23.18 5.10 -11.49
N TYR A 293 -22.04 5.68 -11.09
CA TYR A 293 -21.49 6.86 -11.74
C TYR A 293 -20.18 6.47 -12.41
N LYS A 294 -20.08 6.73 -13.70
CA LYS A 294 -18.87 6.50 -14.48
C LYS A 294 -18.34 7.85 -14.93
N VAL A 295 -17.06 8.11 -14.71
CA VAL A 295 -16.38 9.26 -15.31
C VAL A 295 -16.00 8.90 -16.74
N VAL A 296 -16.51 9.67 -17.71
CA VAL A 296 -16.17 9.53 -19.12
C VAL A 296 -15.64 10.86 -19.58
N GLY A 297 -14.33 10.96 -19.80
CA GLY A 297 -13.66 12.23 -20.05
C GLY A 297 -13.71 13.12 -18.79
N ASN A 298 -14.23 14.35 -18.93
CA ASN A 298 -14.41 15.28 -17.81
C ASN A 298 -15.83 15.27 -17.23
N GLU A 299 -16.65 14.31 -17.61
CA GLU A 299 -18.06 14.23 -17.20
C GLU A 299 -18.31 13.03 -16.31
N CYS A 300 -19.00 13.27 -15.20
CA CYS A 300 -19.50 12.17 -14.36
C CYS A 300 -20.87 11.76 -14.90
N ARG A 301 -21.01 10.51 -15.32
CA ARG A 301 -22.26 9.95 -15.86
C ARG A 301 -22.83 8.91 -14.93
N LYS A 302 -24.12 9.01 -14.67
CA LYS A 302 -24.84 7.95 -13.93
C LYS A 302 -25.02 6.76 -14.86
N ASP A 303 -24.50 5.62 -14.42
CA ASP A 303 -24.67 4.36 -15.14
C ASP A 303 -25.50 3.39 -14.29
N THR A 304 -26.61 2.94 -14.82
CA THR A 304 -27.43 1.90 -14.19
C THR A 304 -27.05 0.58 -14.81
N ILE A 305 -26.11 -0.14 -14.20
CA ILE A 305 -25.84 -1.52 -14.60
C ILE A 305 -26.84 -2.42 -13.89
N ALA A 306 -27.91 -2.80 -14.59
CA ALA A 306 -28.51 -4.10 -14.33
C ALA A 306 -27.57 -5.14 -14.97
N TYR A 307 -27.31 -6.25 -14.29
CA TYR A 307 -26.66 -7.40 -14.93
C TYR A 307 -27.40 -7.70 -16.23
N GLY A 308 -26.80 -7.34 -17.34
CA GLY A 308 -27.35 -7.67 -18.64
C GLY A 308 -27.36 -6.59 -19.70
N GLU A 309 -27.71 -5.35 -19.43
CA GLU A 309 -27.69 -4.29 -20.45
C GLU A 309 -27.62 -2.88 -19.86
N PRO A 310 -26.84 -1.96 -20.45
CA PRO A 310 -26.78 -0.56 -20.01
C PRO A 310 -28.15 0.11 -20.25
N LYS A 311 -28.83 0.49 -19.20
CA LYS A 311 -30.04 1.31 -19.29
C LYS A 311 -29.67 2.76 -19.00
N THR A 312 -29.81 3.60 -20.03
CA THR A 312 -29.78 5.07 -19.98
C THR A 312 -28.71 5.76 -19.13
N THR A 313 -27.78 6.40 -19.81
CA THR A 313 -26.78 7.29 -19.21
C THR A 313 -27.39 8.69 -19.07
N GLU A 314 -27.54 9.19 -17.85
CA GLU A 314 -27.89 10.60 -17.60
C GLU A 314 -26.62 11.38 -17.28
N LEU A 315 -26.43 12.53 -17.95
CA LEU A 315 -25.38 13.48 -17.62
C LEU A 315 -25.69 14.13 -16.27
N LEU A 316 -24.74 14.09 -15.36
CA LEU A 316 -24.78 14.89 -14.14
C LEU A 316 -24.18 16.27 -14.46
N ASP A 317 -24.76 17.30 -13.87
CA ASP A 317 -24.25 18.67 -14.00
C ASP A 317 -22.77 18.74 -13.60
N ASN A 318 -22.01 19.51 -14.40
CA ASN A 318 -20.56 19.68 -14.24
C ASN A 318 -20.19 20.24 -12.86
N GLU A 319 -19.89 19.35 -11.91
CA GLU A 319 -19.15 19.75 -10.71
C GLU A 319 -17.65 19.63 -10.98
N THR A 320 -16.94 20.68 -10.66
CA THR A 320 -15.49 20.76 -10.82
C THR A 320 -14.82 19.67 -9.98
N LEU A 321 -14.15 18.74 -10.62
CA LEU A 321 -13.34 17.71 -9.96
C LEU A 321 -12.19 18.38 -9.19
N THR A 322 -12.29 18.45 -7.87
CA THR A 322 -11.20 18.91 -7.02
C THR A 322 -10.41 17.71 -6.53
N ILE A 323 -9.19 17.55 -7.05
CA ILE A 323 -8.25 16.55 -6.56
C ILE A 323 -7.62 17.11 -5.29
N GLN A 324 -7.96 16.54 -4.14
CA GLN A 324 -7.33 16.87 -2.87
C GLN A 324 -6.38 15.73 -2.49
N LYS A 325 -5.18 16.11 -2.05
CA LYS A 325 -4.29 15.18 -1.34
C LYS A 325 -4.98 14.82 -0.03
N GLU A 326 -5.53 13.62 0.09
CA GLU A 326 -6.02 13.15 1.39
C GLU A 326 -4.84 12.99 2.33
N THR A 327 -4.61 14.00 3.15
CA THR A 327 -3.68 13.97 4.28
C THR A 327 -4.38 13.47 5.55
N SER A 328 -5.43 12.72 5.42
CA SER A 328 -6.15 12.19 6.56
C SER A 328 -5.59 10.84 7.00
N VAL A 329 -4.40 10.87 7.55
CA VAL A 329 -4.19 10.13 8.78
C VAL A 329 -4.41 11.19 9.87
N ASN A 330 -5.50 11.07 10.58
CA ASN A 330 -6.06 12.04 11.49
C ASN A 330 -5.07 12.65 12.48
N GLU A 331 -5.31 13.93 12.80
CA GLU A 331 -4.98 14.50 14.09
C GLU A 331 -5.53 13.66 15.25
#